data_c9d47b4d4b4b6b6ed5ae1ca197624d8d
#
_entry.id   c9d47b4d4b4b6b6ed5ae1ca197624d8d
#
_cell.length_a   1.000
_cell.length_b   1.000
_cell.length_c   1.000
_cell.angle_alpha   90.00
_cell.angle_beta   90.00
_cell.angle_gamma   90.00
#
_symmetry.space_group_name_H-M   'P 1'
#
loop_
_entity.id
_entity.type
_entity.pdbx_description
1 polymer ?
#
loop_
_entity_poly.entity_id
_entity_poly.type
_entity_poly.pdbx_seq_one_letter_code
_entity_poly.pdbx_strand_id
1 'polypeptide(L)'
;MKFNALLCWCIGKAATQVKEFYLLPEQDKLYRYDAIAVNVIVNNSKGGINSCDIPFTEDVAKFVDTYNTLTAQVAAECKSSFLEDYMIVGTSAMVQTELDCIVNQYTDKFCNPMVMWGKYRKGCFKTSLPISFQFHHVQMDGGHGAMFMELLQREIRRCSCA
;
A
#
# COMPACT_ATOMS: atom_id res chain seq x y z
N MET A 1 -3.30 15.01 -10.30
CA MET A 1 -2.72 13.76 -9.71
C MET A 1 -3.86 12.94 -9.10
N LYS A 2 -3.87 11.60 -9.31
CA LYS A 2 -4.92 10.73 -8.71
C LYS A 2 -4.63 10.53 -7.22
N PHE A 3 -5.67 10.66 -6.38
CA PHE A 3 -5.55 10.49 -4.93
C PHE A 3 -4.91 9.14 -4.53
N ASN A 4 -5.35 8.05 -5.16
CA ASN A 4 -4.80 6.72 -4.85
C ASN A 4 -3.30 6.60 -5.14
N ALA A 5 -2.81 7.17 -6.24
CA ALA A 5 -1.38 7.16 -6.55
C ALA A 5 -0.56 7.91 -5.49
N LEU A 6 -1.06 9.08 -5.04
CA LEU A 6 -0.41 9.84 -3.98
C LEU A 6 -0.43 9.11 -2.63
N LEU A 7 -1.56 8.49 -2.28
CA LEU A 7 -1.67 7.71 -1.04
C LEU A 7 -0.72 6.49 -1.06
N CYS A 8 -0.63 5.78 -2.20
CA CYS A 8 0.33 4.69 -2.38
C CYS A 8 1.78 5.16 -2.25
N TRP A 9 2.11 6.35 -2.77
CA TRP A 9 3.42 6.96 -2.55
C TRP A 9 3.68 7.25 -1.07
N CYS A 10 2.71 7.84 -0.35
CA CYS A 10 2.82 8.09 1.10
C CYS A 10 3.03 6.77 1.89
N ILE A 11 2.34 5.70 1.50
CA ILE A 11 2.50 4.36 2.11
C ILE A 11 3.92 3.85 1.88
N GLY A 12 4.42 3.86 0.65
CA GLY A 12 5.79 3.46 0.33
C GLY A 12 6.82 4.31 1.08
N LYS A 13 6.63 5.64 1.12
CA LYS A 13 7.50 6.58 1.85
C LYS A 13 7.52 6.34 3.35
N ALA A 14 6.40 6.01 3.96
CA ALA A 14 6.33 5.65 5.37
C ALA A 14 7.00 4.29 5.62
N ALA A 15 6.75 3.30 4.77
CA ALA A 15 7.31 1.96 4.89
C ALA A 15 8.85 1.96 4.82
N THR A 16 9.46 2.77 3.94
CA THR A 16 10.94 2.85 3.83
C THR A 16 11.63 3.35 5.09
N GLN A 17 10.91 4.00 6.01
CA GLN A 17 11.45 4.53 7.27
C GLN A 17 11.37 3.52 8.43
N VAL A 18 10.78 2.33 8.21
CA VAL A 18 10.63 1.26 9.20
C VAL A 18 11.37 0.03 8.71
N LYS A 19 12.44 -0.38 9.38
CA LYS A 19 13.36 -1.45 8.94
C LYS A 19 12.66 -2.79 8.73
N GLU A 20 11.66 -3.07 9.51
CA GLU A 20 10.88 -4.30 9.51
C GLU A 20 10.08 -4.48 8.20
N PHE A 21 9.80 -3.40 7.47
CA PHE A 21 9.20 -3.49 6.14
C PHE A 21 10.12 -4.09 5.06
N TYR A 22 11.40 -4.26 5.35
CA TYR A 22 12.33 -4.95 4.45
C TYR A 22 12.45 -6.44 4.74
N LEU A 23 11.67 -6.95 5.70
CA LEU A 23 11.70 -8.35 6.12
C LEU A 23 10.37 -9.01 5.76
N LEU A 24 10.42 -10.24 5.27
CA LEU A 24 9.23 -11.06 5.01
C LEU A 24 9.42 -12.46 5.56
N PRO A 25 8.55 -12.92 6.49
CA PRO A 25 8.54 -14.30 6.92
C PRO A 25 7.93 -15.19 5.83
N GLU A 26 8.66 -16.19 5.40
CA GLU A 26 8.21 -17.24 4.50
C GLU A 26 8.60 -18.60 5.06
N GLN A 27 7.64 -19.45 5.33
CA GLN A 27 7.86 -20.72 6.01
C GLN A 27 8.62 -20.51 7.34
N ASP A 28 9.79 -21.16 7.50
CA ASP A 28 10.63 -21.07 8.70
C ASP A 28 11.79 -20.06 8.57
N LYS A 29 11.75 -19.18 7.56
CA LYS A 29 12.81 -18.22 7.24
C LYS A 29 12.30 -16.80 7.24
N LEU A 30 13.19 -15.87 7.56
CA LEU A 30 12.97 -14.43 7.42
C LEU A 30 13.84 -13.93 6.26
N TYR A 31 13.21 -13.57 5.16
CA TYR A 31 13.89 -13.01 3.99
C TYR A 31 14.04 -11.51 4.14
N ARG A 32 15.16 -10.98 3.67
CA ARG A 32 15.42 -9.55 3.61
C ARG A 32 15.47 -9.09 2.16
N TYR A 33 14.75 -8.03 1.88
CA TYR A 33 14.73 -7.32 0.60
C TYR A 33 15.47 -5.99 0.71
N ASP A 34 16.02 -5.52 -0.39
CA ASP A 34 16.72 -4.23 -0.45
C ASP A 34 15.85 -3.09 -0.99
N ALA A 35 14.68 -3.42 -1.52
CA ALA A 35 13.74 -2.47 -2.11
C ALA A 35 12.29 -2.78 -1.74
N ILE A 36 11.45 -1.75 -1.75
CA ILE A 36 10.01 -1.85 -1.47
C ILE A 36 9.22 -1.52 -2.74
N ALA A 37 8.14 -2.26 -2.97
CA ALA A 37 7.11 -1.92 -3.92
C ALA A 37 5.74 -1.89 -3.25
N VAL A 38 4.81 -1.12 -3.83
CA VAL A 38 3.43 -1.03 -3.37
C VAL A 38 2.54 -1.76 -4.35
N ASN A 39 1.86 -2.82 -3.89
CA ASN A 39 0.89 -3.54 -4.70
C ASN A 39 -0.44 -2.80 -4.71
N VAL A 40 -1.05 -2.69 -5.88
CA VAL A 40 -2.38 -2.08 -6.06
C VAL A 40 -3.30 -3.01 -6.85
N ILE A 41 -4.58 -2.94 -6.56
CA ILE A 41 -5.61 -3.67 -7.29
C ILE A 41 -6.14 -2.78 -8.42
N VAL A 42 -6.14 -3.33 -9.61
CA VAL A 42 -6.51 -2.65 -10.86
C VAL A 42 -7.73 -3.33 -11.47
N ASN A 43 -8.79 -2.56 -11.71
CA ASN A 43 -9.93 -3.03 -12.52
C ASN A 43 -9.47 -3.14 -13.98
N ASN A 44 -9.70 -4.30 -14.60
CA ASN A 44 -9.30 -4.54 -15.98
C ASN A 44 -10.43 -4.28 -16.98
N SER A 45 -10.09 -4.22 -18.27
CA SER A 45 -11.01 -3.92 -19.37
C SER A 45 -12.09 -5.00 -19.58
N LYS A 46 -11.97 -6.18 -18.97
CA LYS A 46 -12.93 -7.29 -19.04
C LYS A 46 -13.86 -7.39 -17.82
N GLY A 47 -13.82 -6.39 -16.92
CA GLY A 47 -14.67 -6.36 -15.71
C GLY A 47 -14.14 -7.18 -14.53
N GLY A 48 -12.94 -7.74 -14.62
CA GLY A 48 -12.23 -8.39 -13.53
C GLY A 48 -11.21 -7.47 -12.84
N ILE A 49 -10.43 -8.04 -11.93
CA ILE A 49 -9.36 -7.35 -11.21
C ILE A 49 -8.01 -8.03 -11.45
N ASN A 50 -6.95 -7.25 -11.42
CA ASN A 50 -5.56 -7.72 -11.47
C ASN A 50 -4.71 -7.02 -10.41
N SER A 51 -3.62 -7.64 -9.99
CA SER A 51 -2.61 -7.04 -9.13
C SER A 51 -1.53 -6.35 -9.96
N CYS A 52 -1.02 -5.23 -9.43
CA CYS A 52 0.06 -4.49 -10.06
C CYS A 52 1.03 -4.00 -8.99
N ASP A 53 2.29 -4.45 -9.04
CA ASP A 53 3.36 -3.99 -8.16
C ASP A 53 4.01 -2.75 -8.75
N ILE A 54 4.05 -1.68 -7.95
CA ILE A 54 4.64 -0.39 -8.31
C ILE A 54 5.94 -0.21 -7.52
N PRO A 55 7.12 -0.19 -8.15
CA PRO A 55 8.38 0.02 -7.43
C PRO A 55 8.40 1.39 -6.79
N PHE A 56 8.75 1.45 -5.51
CA PHE A 56 8.80 2.71 -4.79
C PHE A 56 10.02 3.54 -5.22
N THR A 57 9.82 4.84 -5.33
CA THR A 57 10.87 5.85 -5.49
C THR A 57 10.55 7.08 -4.66
N GLU A 58 11.58 7.75 -4.15
CA GLU A 58 11.47 8.99 -3.37
C GLU A 58 10.86 10.15 -4.17
N ASP A 59 11.06 10.16 -5.48
CA ASP A 59 10.49 11.15 -6.39
C ASP A 59 9.01 10.85 -6.62
N VAL A 60 8.15 11.70 -6.07
CA VAL A 60 6.69 11.56 -6.16
C VAL A 60 6.19 11.65 -7.61
N ALA A 61 6.78 12.51 -8.44
CA ALA A 61 6.35 12.68 -9.83
C ALA A 61 6.67 11.41 -10.64
N LYS A 62 7.88 10.88 -10.46
CA LYS A 62 8.31 9.62 -11.08
C LYS A 62 7.46 8.44 -10.61
N PHE A 63 7.17 8.35 -9.31
CA PHE A 63 6.29 7.30 -8.77
C PHE A 63 4.89 7.35 -9.39
N VAL A 64 4.29 8.54 -9.45
CA VAL A 64 2.94 8.73 -10.00
C VAL A 64 2.90 8.41 -11.51
N ASP A 65 3.92 8.77 -12.25
CA ASP A 65 4.04 8.41 -13.67
C ASP A 65 4.14 6.91 -13.87
N THR A 66 5.02 6.24 -13.13
CA THR A 66 5.15 4.77 -13.12
C THR A 66 3.83 4.09 -12.73
N TYR A 67 3.17 4.58 -11.66
CA TYR A 67 1.87 4.09 -11.23
C TYR A 67 0.83 4.15 -12.35
N ASN A 68 0.72 5.30 -13.02
CA ASN A 68 -0.27 5.48 -14.10
C ASN A 68 0.04 4.57 -15.30
N THR A 69 1.30 4.47 -15.68
CA THR A 69 1.75 3.64 -16.82
C THR A 69 1.48 2.16 -16.56
N LEU A 70 1.95 1.62 -15.43
CA LEU A 70 1.81 0.20 -15.12
C LEU A 70 0.34 -0.19 -14.89
N THR A 71 -0.43 0.63 -14.17
CA THR A 71 -1.86 0.32 -13.95
C THR A 71 -2.66 0.37 -15.25
N ALA A 72 -2.35 1.29 -16.18
CA ALA A 72 -3.00 1.33 -17.49
C ALA A 72 -2.65 0.10 -18.34
N GLN A 73 -1.40 -0.33 -18.33
CA GLN A 73 -0.96 -1.56 -19.01
C GLN A 73 -1.67 -2.79 -18.45
N VAL A 74 -1.65 -2.99 -17.12
CA VAL A 74 -2.33 -4.11 -16.44
C VAL A 74 -3.83 -4.13 -16.75
N ALA A 75 -4.48 -2.95 -16.77
CA ALA A 75 -5.90 -2.84 -17.10
C ALA A 75 -6.20 -3.25 -18.55
N ALA A 76 -5.37 -2.85 -19.50
CA ALA A 76 -5.54 -3.17 -20.92
C ALA A 76 -5.24 -4.64 -21.25
N GLU A 77 -4.14 -5.18 -20.69
CA GLU A 77 -3.68 -6.54 -20.95
C GLU A 77 -4.46 -7.60 -20.15
N CYS A 78 -5.21 -7.20 -19.10
CA CYS A 78 -5.89 -8.10 -18.17
C CYS A 78 -4.94 -9.13 -17.55
N LYS A 79 -3.70 -8.73 -17.28
CA LYS A 79 -2.64 -9.56 -16.73
C LYS A 79 -1.98 -8.85 -15.54
N SER A 80 -1.85 -9.58 -14.43
CA SER A 80 -1.14 -9.04 -13.24
C SER A 80 0.35 -8.87 -13.51
N SER A 81 0.95 -7.87 -12.86
CA SER A 81 2.38 -7.56 -12.93
C SER A 81 2.97 -7.66 -11.53
N PHE A 82 3.95 -8.53 -11.34
CA PHE A 82 4.62 -8.80 -10.06
C PHE A 82 6.12 -8.52 -10.15
N LEU A 83 6.70 -8.13 -9.02
CA LEU A 83 8.13 -7.86 -8.83
C LEU A 83 8.70 -8.86 -7.82
N GLU A 84 9.68 -9.67 -8.24
CA GLU A 84 10.25 -10.74 -7.40
C GLU A 84 11.29 -10.22 -6.38
N ASP A 85 12.05 -9.19 -6.75
CA ASP A 85 13.16 -8.66 -5.93
C ASP A 85 12.76 -7.53 -4.96
N TYR A 86 11.45 -7.37 -4.71
CA TYR A 86 10.91 -6.31 -3.88
C TYR A 86 10.10 -6.86 -2.72
N MET A 87 10.26 -6.24 -1.54
CA MET A 87 9.28 -6.44 -0.47
C MET A 87 7.98 -5.69 -0.82
N ILE A 88 6.91 -6.45 -0.90
CA ILE A 88 5.62 -5.92 -1.36
C ILE A 88 4.78 -5.46 -0.17
N VAL A 89 4.37 -4.20 -0.18
CA VAL A 89 3.31 -3.69 0.70
C VAL A 89 2.00 -3.76 -0.07
N GLY A 90 1.12 -4.66 0.34
CA GLY A 90 -0.20 -4.83 -0.28
C GLY A 90 -1.13 -3.66 0.02
N THR A 91 -1.94 -3.25 -0.95
CA THR A 91 -2.99 -2.26 -0.72
C THR A 91 -4.33 -2.68 -1.28
N SER A 92 -5.41 -2.24 -0.63
CA SER A 92 -6.77 -2.41 -1.12
C SER A 92 -7.64 -1.20 -0.73
N ALA A 93 -8.50 -0.77 -1.64
CA ALA A 93 -9.33 0.41 -1.47
C ALA A 93 -10.82 0.08 -1.63
N MET A 94 -11.62 0.37 -0.60
CA MET A 94 -13.08 0.25 -0.61
C MET A 94 -13.73 1.65 -0.64
N VAL A 95 -13.37 2.44 -1.67
CA VAL A 95 -13.67 3.88 -1.75
C VAL A 95 -15.15 4.26 -1.78
N GLN A 96 -16.03 3.31 -2.02
CA GLN A 96 -17.49 3.53 -2.03
C GLN A 96 -18.16 3.25 -0.69
N THR A 97 -17.45 2.59 0.24
CA THR A 97 -18.01 2.13 1.52
C THR A 97 -17.36 2.85 2.68
N GLU A 98 -18.19 3.36 3.60
CA GLU A 98 -17.71 3.84 4.90
C GLU A 98 -17.34 2.63 5.76
N LEU A 99 -16.16 2.68 6.36
CA LEU A 99 -15.61 1.60 7.17
C LEU A 99 -15.18 2.12 8.52
N ASP A 100 -15.52 1.40 9.57
CA ASP A 100 -14.98 1.62 10.91
C ASP A 100 -13.87 0.64 11.24
N CYS A 101 -13.91 -0.54 10.65
CA CYS A 101 -12.90 -1.58 10.81
C CYS A 101 -12.81 -2.45 9.55
N ILE A 102 -11.62 -2.94 9.26
CA ILE A 102 -11.38 -4.00 8.28
C ILE A 102 -10.52 -5.05 8.96
N VAL A 103 -10.97 -6.30 8.89
CA VAL A 103 -10.19 -7.45 9.35
C VAL A 103 -9.98 -8.38 8.16
N ASN A 104 -8.71 -8.61 7.81
CA ASN A 104 -8.38 -9.54 6.74
C ASN A 104 -8.51 -10.99 7.21
N GLN A 105 -8.80 -11.85 6.26
CA GLN A 105 -8.75 -13.28 6.51
C GLN A 105 -7.28 -13.70 6.74
N TYR A 106 -7.05 -14.54 7.74
CA TYR A 106 -5.74 -15.17 7.95
C TYR A 106 -5.39 -16.08 6.76
N THR A 107 -4.13 -16.03 6.36
CA THR A 107 -3.54 -16.96 5.39
C THR A 107 -2.06 -17.15 5.67
N ASP A 108 -1.58 -18.38 5.56
CA ASP A 108 -0.16 -18.75 5.62
C ASP A 108 0.59 -18.50 4.31
N LYS A 109 -0.14 -18.13 3.24
CA LYS A 109 0.42 -17.91 1.90
C LYS A 109 0.83 -16.45 1.65
N PHE A 110 0.29 -15.51 2.42
CA PHE A 110 0.55 -14.09 2.26
C PHE A 110 0.86 -13.46 3.61
N CYS A 111 2.14 -13.31 3.92
CA CYS A 111 2.64 -12.65 5.12
C CYS A 111 2.94 -11.17 4.92
N ASN A 112 2.72 -10.64 3.72
CA ASN A 112 3.00 -9.25 3.39
C ASN A 112 2.13 -8.29 4.21
N PRO A 113 2.69 -7.14 4.63
CA PRO A 113 1.90 -6.07 5.23
C PRO A 113 0.82 -5.58 4.29
N MET A 114 -0.38 -5.34 4.84
CA MET A 114 -1.54 -4.88 4.08
C MET A 114 -2.06 -3.57 4.64
N VAL A 115 -2.21 -2.57 3.77
CA VAL A 115 -2.83 -1.28 4.08
C VAL A 115 -4.13 -1.17 3.31
N MET A 116 -5.22 -0.98 4.03
CA MET A 116 -6.54 -0.85 3.42
C MET A 116 -7.21 0.43 3.87
N TRP A 117 -8.00 1.02 2.98
CA TRP A 117 -8.77 2.22 3.31
C TRP A 117 -10.18 2.19 2.73
N GLY A 118 -11.07 2.89 3.42
CA GLY A 118 -12.45 3.08 3.00
C GLY A 118 -12.70 4.43 2.33
N LYS A 119 -13.97 4.80 2.28
CA LYS A 119 -14.40 6.11 1.82
C LYS A 119 -13.94 7.20 2.80
N TYR A 120 -13.41 8.31 2.29
CA TYR A 120 -13.09 9.46 3.13
C TYR A 120 -14.36 10.11 3.69
N ARG A 121 -14.24 10.63 4.91
CA ARG A 121 -15.33 11.33 5.62
C ARG A 121 -15.05 12.82 5.66
N LYS A 122 -15.97 13.61 5.14
CA LYS A 122 -15.90 15.08 5.21
C LYS A 122 -16.53 15.56 6.51
N GLY A 123 -15.75 16.19 7.37
CA GLY A 123 -16.23 16.92 8.53
C GLY A 123 -16.23 18.44 8.28
N CYS A 124 -16.75 19.21 9.25
CA CYS A 124 -16.84 20.67 9.13
C CYS A 124 -15.46 21.35 9.00
N PHE A 125 -14.44 20.81 9.66
CA PHE A 125 -13.09 21.41 9.72
C PHE A 125 -11.98 20.50 9.18
N LYS A 126 -12.26 19.23 8.95
CA LYS A 126 -11.28 18.25 8.48
C LYS A 126 -11.90 17.14 7.66
N THR A 127 -11.12 16.62 6.73
CA THR A 127 -11.42 15.36 6.04
C THR A 127 -10.60 14.26 6.69
N SER A 128 -11.21 13.10 6.93
CA SER A 128 -10.54 11.92 7.47
C SER A 128 -10.70 10.73 6.54
N LEU A 129 -9.67 9.87 6.52
CA LEU A 129 -9.65 8.63 5.78
C LEU A 129 -9.47 7.48 6.78
N PRO A 130 -10.43 6.54 6.90
CA PRO A 130 -10.21 5.35 7.71
C PRO A 130 -9.17 4.47 7.02
N ILE A 131 -8.08 4.17 7.72
CA ILE A 131 -7.00 3.30 7.25
C ILE A 131 -6.86 2.16 8.24
N SER A 132 -6.86 0.92 7.73
CA SER A 132 -6.53 -0.29 8.47
C SER A 132 -5.16 -0.79 8.02
N PHE A 133 -4.32 -1.18 8.98
CA PHE A 133 -3.02 -1.75 8.74
C PHE A 133 -2.91 -3.11 9.41
N GLN A 134 -2.51 -4.12 8.65
CA GLN A 134 -2.30 -5.48 9.12
C GLN A 134 -0.90 -5.95 8.72
N PHE A 135 -0.26 -6.70 9.62
CA PHE A 135 1.09 -7.23 9.43
C PHE A 135 1.25 -8.57 10.12
N HIS A 136 2.26 -9.34 9.72
CA HIS A 136 2.60 -10.60 10.38
C HIS A 136 3.45 -10.33 11.61
N HIS A 137 3.10 -10.93 12.76
CA HIS A 137 3.74 -10.62 14.05
C HIS A 137 5.21 -11.09 14.14
N VAL A 138 5.63 -12.04 13.30
CA VAL A 138 7.06 -12.41 13.16
C VAL A 138 7.85 -11.32 12.44
N GLN A 139 7.21 -10.53 11.57
CA GLN A 139 7.85 -9.44 10.85
C GLN A 139 8.00 -8.20 11.74
N MET A 140 6.96 -7.79 12.44
CA MET A 140 6.93 -6.59 13.26
C MET A 140 5.96 -6.71 14.44
N ASP A 141 6.07 -5.83 15.40
CA ASP A 141 5.18 -5.72 16.55
C ASP A 141 4.31 -4.44 16.51
N GLY A 142 3.48 -4.26 17.55
CA GLY A 142 2.60 -3.10 17.65
C GLY A 142 3.33 -1.76 17.70
N GLY A 143 4.55 -1.70 18.23
CA GLY A 143 5.37 -0.50 18.24
C GLY A 143 5.80 -0.08 16.84
N HIS A 144 6.25 -1.03 16.02
CA HIS A 144 6.58 -0.79 14.61
C HIS A 144 5.34 -0.39 13.80
N GLY A 145 4.20 -1.06 14.06
CA GLY A 145 2.92 -0.71 13.42
C GLY A 145 2.47 0.72 13.76
N ALA A 146 2.56 1.13 15.03
CA ALA A 146 2.25 2.49 15.46
C ALA A 146 3.18 3.51 14.80
N MET A 147 4.49 3.26 14.79
CA MET A 147 5.47 4.12 14.12
C MET A 147 5.15 4.30 12.62
N PHE A 148 4.82 3.21 11.92
CA PHE A 148 4.41 3.29 10.51
C PHE A 148 3.18 4.19 10.32
N MET A 149 2.15 4.03 11.15
CA MET A 149 0.91 4.83 11.03
C MET A 149 1.15 6.32 11.32
N GLU A 150 2.04 6.65 12.26
CA GLU A 150 2.45 8.04 12.51
C GLU A 150 3.22 8.64 11.33
N LEU A 151 4.15 7.87 10.76
CA LEU A 151 4.91 8.25 9.57
C LEU A 151 3.97 8.48 8.37
N LEU A 152 3.05 7.57 8.12
CA LEU A 152 2.05 7.68 7.06
C LEU A 152 1.19 8.94 7.23
N GLN A 153 0.69 9.19 8.45
CA GLN A 153 -0.08 10.40 8.74
C GLN A 153 0.74 11.68 8.48
N ARG A 154 2.03 11.66 8.78
CA ARG A 154 2.94 12.80 8.53
C ARG A 154 3.12 13.03 7.02
N GLU A 155 3.35 11.99 6.24
CA GLU A 155 3.52 12.12 4.78
C GLU A 155 2.22 12.59 4.10
N ILE A 156 1.06 12.08 4.51
CA ILE A 156 -0.25 12.55 4.00
C ILE A 156 -0.45 14.04 4.28
N ARG A 157 -0.10 14.52 5.47
CA ARG A 157 -0.21 15.95 5.82
C ARG A 157 0.72 16.82 4.98
N ARG A 158 1.97 16.37 4.75
CA ARG A 158 2.93 17.09 3.90
C ARG A 158 2.42 17.26 2.48
N CYS A 159 1.86 16.21 1.89
CA CYS A 159 1.29 16.26 0.55
C CYS A 159 0.01 17.11 0.46
N SER A 160 -0.70 17.31 1.56
CA SER A 160 -1.93 18.12 1.59
C SER A 160 -1.64 19.64 1.68
N CYS A 161 -0.42 20.02 2.02
CA CYS A 161 0.03 21.42 2.16
C CYS A 161 0.86 21.93 0.97
N ALA A 162 1.15 21.04 0.00
CA ALA A 162 1.87 21.35 -1.24
C ALA A 162 0.89 21.48 -2.41
#